data_ebbd3740fe838dc623754f69264c5298
#
_entry.id   ebbd3740fe838dc623754f69264c5298
#
_cell.length_a   1.000
_cell.length_b   1.000
_cell.length_c   1.000
_cell.angle_alpha   90.00
_cell.angle_beta   90.00
_cell.angle_gamma   90.00
#
_symmetry.space_group_name_H-M   'P 1'
#
loop_
_entity.id
_entity.type
_entity.pdbx_description
1 polymer ?
#
loop_
_entity_poly.entity_id
_entity_poly.type
_entity_poly.pdbx_seq_one_letter_code
_entity_poly.pdbx_strand_id
1 'polypeptide(L)'
;MSASTSPGRLLSFADDGTLLRDGRPHRIVSGAIHYFRVHPDLWADRLLRIAAMGCNTVETYVAWNFHQPQHPNLSPPDFTGGADVRAFIGLAGELGLDVLVRPGPYICAEWEFGGLPAWLLADANVRLRCHQRPYTDAVDRWFYDLCEQLVPTLATNGGPVVAVQVENEYGSYGNDTTYLSYLRSALISNGVDVPLFTSDGPTDTMLTGGTLTGAWATVNFGSRASESFDVLKRHRPLDPPMCMEFWCGWFDHWGAPHHTRSVDDAAATLTEIVDAGASVNIFMAHGGTSFGPYAGANHGDTDATAGSHAYQPTVGSYDYDAPIGEAGELTPKFHAFRELLVPVATAEGRSVPEPPAELPRQAPQSVSLDQARRVALRAVLADLAEPVETVTVEPMETFGQAYGSIHYATTLNLPTEISTVLRLDGLADRAHVFVDGVLVGVVDRRDESHAVPVELPAGSVEVEILVEATGRVNYGPHLADRKGLSGVRLDHQQLFGWRVRTLELAGMPALATLAVPDAADPLVVGPVLHVLGVDVAAPADAFVALPDHGHSRVWLNRFDLGLLRPEGPQRTLYAPGPLWRPGTNEVLVLSAGEVGDVLLLTDTPDLG
;
A
#
# COMPACT_ATOMS: atom_id res chain seq x y z
N MET A 1 2.81 22.17 41.76
CA MET A 1 2.73 20.97 40.94
C MET A 1 4.06 20.86 40.23
N SER A 2 4.91 19.89 40.63
CA SER A 2 6.21 19.65 40.00
C SER A 2 5.93 19.09 38.61
N ALA A 3 6.32 19.77 37.55
CA ALA A 3 6.32 19.23 36.21
C ALA A 3 7.24 18.01 36.24
N SER A 4 6.64 16.82 36.09
CA SER A 4 7.38 15.61 35.78
C SER A 4 8.02 15.85 34.43
N THR A 5 9.32 16.16 34.41
CA THR A 5 10.10 16.13 33.18
C THR A 5 10.08 14.71 32.71
N SER A 6 9.36 14.44 31.60
CA SER A 6 9.48 13.16 30.90
C SER A 6 10.97 12.88 30.70
N PRO A 7 11.43 11.62 30.91
CA PRO A 7 12.82 11.29 30.61
C PRO A 7 13.12 11.69 29.17
N GLY A 8 14.28 12.30 28.95
CA GLY A 8 14.73 12.69 27.62
C GLY A 8 14.78 11.47 26.69
N ARG A 9 14.68 11.71 25.37
CA ARG A 9 14.71 10.65 24.33
C ARG A 9 15.73 10.98 23.23
N LEU A 10 16.73 11.79 23.55
CA LEU A 10 17.67 12.31 22.55
C LEU A 10 18.67 11.23 22.13
N LEU A 11 18.66 10.88 20.84
CA LEU A 11 19.72 10.07 20.25
C LEU A 11 20.93 10.92 19.88
N SER A 12 22.12 10.35 20.08
CA SER A 12 23.40 10.91 19.67
C SER A 12 24.39 9.79 19.38
N PHE A 13 25.53 10.14 18.81
CA PHE A 13 26.58 9.20 18.44
C PHE A 13 27.87 9.57 19.18
N ALA A 14 28.51 8.60 19.81
CA ALA A 14 29.83 8.75 20.39
C ALA A 14 30.93 8.68 19.32
N ASP A 15 32.11 9.20 19.63
CA ASP A 15 33.26 9.20 18.70
C ASP A 15 33.71 7.78 18.28
N ASP A 16 33.39 6.75 19.06
CA ASP A 16 33.70 5.35 18.78
C ASP A 16 32.60 4.62 17.97
N GLY A 17 31.55 5.35 17.57
CA GLY A 17 30.42 4.79 16.83
C GLY A 17 29.35 4.14 17.71
N THR A 18 29.37 4.35 19.03
CA THR A 18 28.29 3.86 19.92
C THR A 18 27.06 4.73 19.80
N LEU A 19 25.89 4.13 19.59
CA LEU A 19 24.60 4.83 19.69
C LEU A 19 24.29 5.14 21.15
N LEU A 20 23.95 6.39 21.41
CA LEU A 20 23.60 6.86 22.75
C LEU A 20 22.15 7.36 22.77
N ARG A 21 21.46 7.13 23.90
CA ARG A 21 20.19 7.77 24.25
C ARG A 21 20.37 8.51 25.56
N ASP A 22 20.18 9.82 25.54
CA ASP A 22 20.44 10.71 26.70
C ASP A 22 21.85 10.50 27.29
N GLY A 23 22.85 10.33 26.41
CA GLY A 23 24.26 10.16 26.77
C GLY A 23 24.63 8.77 27.32
N ARG A 24 23.72 7.79 27.25
CA ARG A 24 23.99 6.40 27.69
C ARG A 24 23.94 5.46 26.49
N PRO A 25 24.81 4.42 26.46
CA PRO A 25 24.72 3.39 25.42
C PRO A 25 23.30 2.86 25.27
N HIS A 26 22.86 2.77 24.02
CA HIS A 26 21.50 2.39 23.69
C HIS A 26 21.48 1.46 22.48
N ARG A 27 20.52 0.54 22.45
CA ARG A 27 20.20 -0.30 21.31
C ARG A 27 18.74 -0.08 20.93
N ILE A 28 18.49 0.19 19.67
CA ILE A 28 17.14 0.22 19.13
C ILE A 28 16.72 -1.22 18.82
N VAL A 29 15.62 -1.66 19.41
CA VAL A 29 14.89 -2.87 19.05
C VAL A 29 13.50 -2.39 18.63
N SER A 30 13.30 -2.25 17.33
CA SER A 30 12.12 -1.68 16.72
C SER A 30 11.26 -2.73 16.03
N GLY A 31 9.97 -2.47 15.96
CA GLY A 31 9.04 -3.21 15.11
C GLY A 31 8.34 -2.27 14.13
N ALA A 32 8.39 -2.62 12.83
CA ALA A 32 7.69 -1.88 11.78
C ALA A 32 6.19 -2.13 11.83
N ILE A 33 5.43 -1.05 11.81
CA ILE A 33 3.97 -1.01 11.70
C ILE A 33 3.57 0.24 10.94
N HIS A 34 2.77 0.08 9.89
CA HIS A 34 2.28 1.21 9.10
C HIS A 34 0.89 1.61 9.58
N TYR A 35 0.74 2.79 10.24
CA TYR A 35 -0.54 3.25 10.78
C TYR A 35 -1.66 3.26 9.73
N PHE A 36 -1.35 3.54 8.48
CA PHE A 36 -2.31 3.59 7.37
C PHE A 36 -2.77 2.20 6.87
N ARG A 37 -2.17 1.11 7.37
CA ARG A 37 -2.59 -0.29 7.15
C ARG A 37 -3.39 -0.87 8.32
N VAL A 38 -3.67 -0.08 9.35
CA VAL A 38 -4.35 -0.51 10.57
C VAL A 38 -5.47 0.46 10.90
N HIS A 39 -6.67 -0.05 11.20
CA HIS A 39 -7.76 0.82 11.65
C HIS A 39 -7.36 1.57 12.92
N PRO A 40 -7.63 2.88 13.05
CA PRO A 40 -7.17 3.70 14.20
C PRO A 40 -7.52 3.13 15.57
N ASP A 41 -8.71 2.58 15.74
CA ASP A 41 -9.14 1.98 17.02
C ASP A 41 -8.33 0.73 17.41
N LEU A 42 -7.52 0.20 16.49
CA LEU A 42 -6.64 -0.96 16.73
C LEU A 42 -5.17 -0.59 16.92
N TRP A 43 -4.78 0.68 16.73
CA TRP A 43 -3.39 1.11 16.88
C TRP A 43 -2.82 0.75 18.26
N ALA A 44 -3.57 1.02 19.34
CA ALA A 44 -3.13 0.72 20.71
C ALA A 44 -2.85 -0.78 20.91
N ASP A 45 -3.73 -1.65 20.43
CA ASP A 45 -3.57 -3.11 20.52
C ASP A 45 -2.30 -3.57 19.81
N ARG A 46 -2.08 -3.11 18.58
CA ARG A 46 -0.91 -3.50 17.78
C ARG A 46 0.40 -2.99 18.38
N LEU A 47 0.44 -1.75 18.85
CA LEU A 47 1.59 -1.15 19.54
C LEU A 47 1.93 -1.90 20.84
N LEU A 48 0.94 -2.28 21.63
CA LEU A 48 1.13 -3.07 22.84
C LEU A 48 1.70 -4.47 22.54
N ARG A 49 1.27 -5.11 21.44
CA ARG A 49 1.83 -6.41 21.01
C ARG A 49 3.30 -6.26 20.59
N ILE A 50 3.66 -5.20 19.88
CA ILE A 50 5.06 -4.91 19.52
C ILE A 50 5.90 -4.67 20.77
N ALA A 51 5.41 -3.88 21.74
CA ALA A 51 6.09 -3.70 23.02
C ALA A 51 6.25 -5.03 23.78
N ALA A 52 5.20 -5.89 23.77
CA ALA A 52 5.22 -7.20 24.39
C ALA A 52 6.19 -8.19 23.73
N MET A 53 6.53 -8.01 22.45
CA MET A 53 7.58 -8.79 21.78
C MET A 53 8.99 -8.46 22.31
N GLY A 54 9.16 -7.33 22.99
CA GLY A 54 10.43 -6.87 23.57
C GLY A 54 11.00 -5.61 22.93
N CYS A 55 10.27 -5.01 21.98
CA CYS A 55 10.67 -3.78 21.33
C CYS A 55 10.62 -2.57 22.28
N ASN A 56 11.51 -1.61 22.06
CA ASN A 56 11.53 -0.30 22.74
C ASN A 56 11.15 0.83 21.79
N THR A 57 11.02 0.53 20.52
CA THR A 57 10.82 1.47 19.44
C THR A 57 9.82 0.88 18.44
N VAL A 58 9.10 1.73 17.76
CA VAL A 58 8.34 1.38 16.55
C VAL A 58 8.81 2.21 15.37
N GLU A 59 8.63 1.67 14.19
CA GLU A 59 8.88 2.37 12.95
C GLU A 59 7.59 2.50 12.15
N THR A 60 7.42 3.64 11.48
CA THR A 60 6.36 3.80 10.49
C THR A 60 6.80 4.66 9.32
N TYR A 61 6.35 4.28 8.13
CA TYR A 61 6.37 5.16 6.97
C TYR A 61 5.26 6.21 7.03
N VAL A 62 5.38 7.24 6.18
CA VAL A 62 4.30 8.17 5.86
C VAL A 62 4.06 8.13 4.35
N ALA A 63 2.92 7.60 3.91
CA ALA A 63 2.57 7.48 2.51
C ALA A 63 1.95 8.78 2.00
N TRP A 64 2.64 9.51 1.12
CA TRP A 64 2.16 10.80 0.61
C TRP A 64 0.80 10.69 -0.09
N ASN A 65 0.60 9.66 -0.94
CA ASN A 65 -0.66 9.46 -1.66
C ASN A 65 -1.85 9.06 -0.76
N PHE A 66 -1.60 8.58 0.45
CA PHE A 66 -2.65 8.31 1.44
C PHE A 66 -3.20 9.62 2.04
N HIS A 67 -2.32 10.58 2.26
CA HIS A 67 -2.68 11.91 2.79
C HIS A 67 -3.17 12.85 1.69
N GLN A 68 -2.62 12.76 0.48
CA GLN A 68 -2.89 13.71 -0.61
C GLN A 68 -3.11 12.97 -1.95
N PRO A 69 -4.20 12.16 -2.07
CA PRO A 69 -4.49 11.42 -3.30
C PRO A 69 -4.84 12.34 -4.49
N GLN A 70 -5.34 13.55 -4.20
CA GLN A 70 -5.69 14.55 -5.20
C GLN A 70 -4.64 15.65 -5.30
N HIS A 71 -4.58 16.31 -6.48
CA HIS A 71 -3.67 17.44 -6.69
C HIS A 71 -3.90 18.55 -5.65
N PRO A 72 -2.84 19.17 -5.09
CA PRO A 72 -2.95 20.17 -4.01
C PRO A 72 -3.82 21.40 -4.33
N ASN A 73 -4.05 21.71 -5.61
CA ASN A 73 -4.98 22.77 -6.00
C ASN A 73 -6.46 22.36 -5.81
N LEU A 74 -6.75 21.08 -5.63
CA LEU A 74 -8.11 20.56 -5.44
C LEU A 74 -8.41 20.28 -3.97
N SER A 75 -7.41 19.74 -3.23
CA SER A 75 -7.56 19.40 -1.82
C SER A 75 -6.21 19.52 -1.09
N PRO A 76 -6.18 20.10 0.13
CA PRO A 76 -5.02 19.99 1.00
C PRO A 76 -4.81 18.53 1.44
N PRO A 77 -3.62 18.18 1.99
CA PRO A 77 -3.40 16.89 2.61
C PRO A 77 -4.36 16.66 3.80
N ASP A 78 -4.80 15.43 3.97
CA ASP A 78 -5.60 14.99 5.12
C ASP A 78 -4.69 14.39 6.21
N PHE A 79 -4.86 14.84 7.44
CA PHE A 79 -4.18 14.32 8.64
C PHE A 79 -5.21 13.99 9.73
N THR A 80 -6.37 13.45 9.36
CA THR A 80 -7.46 13.10 10.28
C THR A 80 -7.80 11.61 10.23
N GLY A 81 -8.43 11.10 11.29
CA GLY A 81 -8.86 9.70 11.34
C GLY A 81 -7.73 8.72 11.10
N GLY A 82 -7.83 7.86 10.07
CA GLY A 82 -6.78 6.92 9.69
C GLY A 82 -5.50 7.57 9.17
N ALA A 83 -5.57 8.83 8.75
CA ALA A 83 -4.45 9.64 8.30
C ALA A 83 -3.80 10.48 9.41
N ASP A 84 -4.24 10.39 10.66
CA ASP A 84 -3.69 11.15 11.78
C ASP A 84 -2.36 10.54 12.28
N VAL A 85 -1.30 10.79 11.54
CA VAL A 85 0.06 10.34 11.88
C VAL A 85 0.53 10.89 13.22
N ARG A 86 0.10 12.12 13.58
CA ARG A 86 0.47 12.72 14.85
C ARG A 86 -0.17 12.02 16.05
N ALA A 87 -1.45 11.63 15.92
CA ALA A 87 -2.13 10.84 16.95
C ALA A 87 -1.49 9.46 17.13
N PHE A 88 -1.16 8.76 16.02
CA PHE A 88 -0.45 7.47 16.07
C PHE A 88 0.90 7.58 16.79
N ILE A 89 1.73 8.56 16.41
CA ILE A 89 3.02 8.82 17.04
C ILE A 89 2.85 9.14 18.53
N GLY A 90 1.89 10.00 18.87
CA GLY A 90 1.59 10.36 20.26
C GLY A 90 1.23 9.14 21.10
N LEU A 91 0.36 8.27 20.57
CA LEU A 91 -0.05 7.02 21.22
C LEU A 91 1.12 6.08 21.46
N ALA A 92 2.04 5.91 20.49
CA ALA A 92 3.26 5.13 20.68
C ALA A 92 4.10 5.69 21.85
N GLY A 93 4.24 7.03 21.91
CA GLY A 93 4.93 7.71 23.01
C GLY A 93 4.29 7.52 24.38
N GLU A 94 2.96 7.54 24.48
CA GLU A 94 2.18 7.28 25.69
C GLU A 94 2.37 5.83 26.19
N LEU A 95 2.52 4.88 25.27
CA LEU A 95 2.81 3.49 25.55
C LEU A 95 4.29 3.21 25.86
N GLY A 96 5.13 4.26 25.89
CA GLY A 96 6.55 4.17 26.27
C GLY A 96 7.49 3.78 25.14
N LEU A 97 7.02 3.74 23.90
CA LEU A 97 7.82 3.45 22.72
C LEU A 97 8.46 4.72 22.16
N ASP A 98 9.69 4.61 21.68
CA ASP A 98 10.29 5.60 20.80
C ASP A 98 9.79 5.37 19.36
N VAL A 99 9.92 6.35 18.48
CA VAL A 99 9.41 6.25 17.10
C VAL A 99 10.50 6.62 16.10
N LEU A 100 10.69 5.80 15.08
CA LEU A 100 11.42 6.10 13.86
C LEU A 100 10.41 6.46 12.77
N VAL A 101 10.55 7.65 12.18
CA VAL A 101 9.65 8.08 11.10
C VAL A 101 10.37 8.05 9.76
N ARG A 102 9.72 7.46 8.75
CA ARG A 102 10.22 7.36 7.38
C ARG A 102 9.29 8.14 6.44
N PRO A 103 9.49 9.47 6.29
CA PRO A 103 8.53 10.37 5.65
C PRO A 103 8.57 10.33 4.12
N GLY A 104 9.44 9.55 3.52
CA GLY A 104 9.62 9.47 2.08
C GLY A 104 10.43 10.64 1.50
N PRO A 105 10.00 11.23 0.36
CA PRO A 105 8.66 11.22 -0.28
C PRO A 105 8.24 9.88 -0.94
N TYR A 106 9.18 9.02 -1.27
CA TYR A 106 8.97 7.66 -1.75
C TYR A 106 9.25 6.67 -0.62
N ILE A 107 8.38 5.66 -0.45
CA ILE A 107 8.46 4.69 0.65
C ILE A 107 8.58 3.23 0.21
N CYS A 108 8.44 2.89 -1.06
CA CYS A 108 8.35 1.50 -1.57
C CYS A 108 7.19 0.73 -0.92
N ALA A 109 7.50 -0.16 0.01
CA ALA A 109 6.60 -0.83 0.96
C ALA A 109 5.43 -1.61 0.31
N GLU A 110 5.55 -2.05 -0.94
CA GLU A 110 4.48 -2.66 -1.73
C GLU A 110 3.17 -1.86 -1.66
N TRP A 111 3.33 -0.57 -1.37
CA TRP A 111 2.26 0.41 -1.37
C TRP A 111 2.13 1.04 -2.76
N GLU A 112 0.92 1.30 -3.17
CA GLU A 112 0.60 1.85 -4.48
C GLU A 112 1.53 3.02 -4.85
N PHE A 113 2.19 2.94 -6.01
CA PHE A 113 3.15 3.91 -6.53
C PHE A 113 4.32 4.25 -5.56
N GLY A 114 4.62 3.34 -4.61
CA GLY A 114 5.64 3.60 -3.59
C GLY A 114 5.32 4.80 -2.70
N GLY A 115 4.04 5.10 -2.49
CA GLY A 115 3.56 6.22 -1.70
C GLY A 115 3.51 7.57 -2.42
N LEU A 116 4.00 7.67 -3.65
CA LEU A 116 3.90 8.89 -4.46
C LEU A 116 2.45 9.10 -4.95
N PRO A 117 1.94 10.34 -5.02
CA PRO A 117 0.58 10.57 -5.49
C PRO A 117 0.49 10.51 -7.03
N ALA A 118 -0.56 9.85 -7.53
CA ALA A 118 -0.80 9.61 -8.96
C ALA A 118 -0.84 10.89 -9.81
N TRP A 119 -1.30 12.02 -9.24
CA TRP A 119 -1.36 13.29 -9.94
C TRP A 119 0.01 13.83 -10.40
N LEU A 120 1.13 13.32 -9.84
CA LEU A 120 2.47 13.62 -10.37
C LEU A 120 2.62 13.12 -11.82
N LEU A 121 1.93 12.06 -12.20
CA LEU A 121 1.97 11.47 -13.54
C LEU A 121 1.06 12.20 -14.56
N ALA A 122 0.31 13.21 -14.14
CA ALA A 122 -0.46 14.06 -15.08
C ALA A 122 0.47 14.76 -16.09
N ASP A 123 1.69 15.12 -15.69
CA ASP A 123 2.74 15.54 -16.61
C ASP A 123 3.51 14.32 -17.14
N ALA A 124 3.40 14.06 -18.45
CA ALA A 124 4.09 12.97 -19.12
C ALA A 124 5.63 13.04 -19.02
N ASN A 125 6.18 14.20 -18.75
CA ASN A 125 7.61 14.47 -18.71
C ASN A 125 8.16 14.53 -17.29
N VAL A 126 7.33 14.28 -16.26
CA VAL A 126 7.80 14.26 -14.87
C VAL A 126 8.89 13.22 -14.69
N ARG A 127 9.96 13.61 -14.02
CA ARG A 127 11.03 12.70 -13.59
C ARG A 127 10.97 12.60 -12.07
N LEU A 128 10.72 11.40 -11.62
CA LEU A 128 10.55 11.08 -10.19
C LEU A 128 11.89 10.84 -9.53
N ARG A 129 11.95 11.00 -8.22
CA ARG A 129 13.09 10.68 -7.36
C ARG A 129 14.42 11.25 -7.89
N CYS A 130 14.42 12.53 -8.29
CA CYS A 130 15.60 13.25 -8.77
C CYS A 130 15.48 14.74 -8.47
N HIS A 131 16.62 15.47 -8.48
CA HIS A 131 16.66 16.91 -8.24
C HIS A 131 16.21 17.69 -9.48
N GLN A 132 14.94 17.58 -9.83
CA GLN A 132 14.37 18.24 -11.00
C GLN A 132 12.95 18.76 -10.72
N ARG A 133 12.66 20.01 -11.11
CA ARG A 133 11.30 20.54 -11.18
C ARG A 133 10.50 19.87 -12.29
N PRO A 134 9.20 19.67 -12.14
CA PRO A 134 8.30 20.12 -11.05
C PRO A 134 8.28 19.18 -9.82
N TYR A 135 9.00 18.05 -9.84
CA TYR A 135 8.96 17.05 -8.74
C TYR A 135 9.42 17.66 -7.41
N THR A 136 10.55 18.36 -7.38
CA THR A 136 11.05 18.99 -6.14
C THR A 136 10.10 20.06 -5.61
N ASP A 137 9.42 20.82 -6.49
CA ASP A 137 8.43 21.82 -6.08
C ASP A 137 7.19 21.19 -5.42
N ALA A 138 6.84 19.98 -5.82
CA ALA A 138 5.77 19.20 -5.19
C ALA A 138 6.21 18.64 -3.82
N VAL A 139 7.45 18.13 -3.74
CA VAL A 139 8.05 17.63 -2.48
C VAL A 139 8.19 18.75 -1.44
N ASP A 140 8.59 19.97 -1.84
CA ASP A 140 8.69 21.09 -0.93
C ASP A 140 7.36 21.40 -0.25
N ARG A 141 6.25 21.38 -1.01
CA ARG A 141 4.91 21.60 -0.45
C ARG A 141 4.50 20.47 0.47
N TRP A 142 4.73 19.23 0.06
CA TRP A 142 4.43 18.07 0.88
C TRP A 142 5.19 18.08 2.21
N PHE A 143 6.52 18.34 2.18
CA PHE A 143 7.32 18.37 3.39
C PHE A 143 6.94 19.53 4.31
N TYR A 144 6.51 20.67 3.75
CA TYR A 144 5.99 21.77 4.56
C TYR A 144 4.76 21.32 5.37
N ASP A 145 3.75 20.76 4.70
CA ASP A 145 2.51 20.32 5.35
C ASP A 145 2.76 19.15 6.33
N LEU A 146 3.60 18.18 5.95
CA LEU A 146 3.94 17.05 6.79
C LEU A 146 4.71 17.44 8.04
N CYS A 147 5.71 18.32 7.90
CA CYS A 147 6.53 18.75 9.05
C CYS A 147 5.73 19.53 10.07
N GLU A 148 4.64 20.21 9.72
CA GLU A 148 3.71 20.79 10.70
C GLU A 148 3.12 19.73 11.65
N GLN A 149 2.97 18.48 11.17
CA GLN A 149 2.51 17.36 11.99
C GLN A 149 3.66 16.70 12.77
N LEU A 150 4.83 16.56 12.15
CA LEU A 150 5.94 15.79 12.72
C LEU A 150 6.76 16.60 13.75
N VAL A 151 7.06 17.87 13.49
CA VAL A 151 7.93 18.68 14.36
C VAL A 151 7.46 18.74 15.82
N PRO A 152 6.17 18.87 16.13
CA PRO A 152 5.71 18.82 17.53
C PRO A 152 5.93 17.47 18.24
N THR A 153 6.21 16.40 17.48
CA THR A 153 6.39 15.03 18.00
C THR A 153 7.86 14.62 18.12
N LEU A 154 8.79 15.48 17.71
CA LEU A 154 10.23 15.22 17.80
C LEU A 154 10.71 15.15 19.25
N ALA A 155 11.72 14.33 19.51
CA ALA A 155 12.32 14.16 20.84
C ALA A 155 12.88 15.46 21.39
N THR A 156 13.39 16.34 20.54
CA THR A 156 13.84 17.71 20.89
C THR A 156 12.71 18.60 21.40
N ASN A 157 11.46 18.31 21.01
CA ASN A 157 10.25 18.97 21.50
C ASN A 157 9.51 18.16 22.59
N GLY A 158 10.15 17.10 23.12
CA GLY A 158 9.59 16.23 24.17
C GLY A 158 8.68 15.12 23.66
N GLY A 159 8.58 14.92 22.35
CA GLY A 159 7.85 13.84 21.72
C GLY A 159 8.64 12.52 21.63
N PRO A 160 8.06 11.47 21.02
CA PRO A 160 8.69 10.17 20.92
C PRO A 160 9.53 9.96 19.65
N VAL A 161 9.52 10.85 18.67
CA VAL A 161 10.28 10.69 17.42
C VAL A 161 11.75 10.95 17.65
N VAL A 162 12.57 9.91 17.57
CA VAL A 162 14.01 9.95 17.90
C VAL A 162 14.91 10.06 16.67
N ALA A 163 14.45 9.64 15.49
CA ALA A 163 15.17 9.81 14.23
C ALA A 163 14.20 9.84 13.03
N VAL A 164 14.63 10.45 11.92
CA VAL A 164 13.83 10.60 10.68
C VAL A 164 14.67 10.17 9.49
N GLN A 165 14.08 9.37 8.60
CA GLN A 165 14.74 8.90 7.37
C GLN A 165 14.72 9.97 6.27
N VAL A 166 15.73 9.91 5.40
CA VAL A 166 15.81 10.66 4.15
C VAL A 166 15.64 9.69 3.00
N GLU A 167 14.56 9.84 2.22
CA GLU A 167 14.22 8.97 1.09
C GLU A 167 13.99 7.49 1.49
N ASN A 168 14.08 6.54 0.57
CA ASN A 168 14.07 5.11 0.87
C ASN A 168 14.78 4.30 -0.22
N GLU A 169 15.78 3.49 0.18
CA GLU A 169 16.53 2.59 -0.69
C GLU A 169 17.02 3.25 -1.99
N TYR A 170 17.43 4.51 -1.87
CA TYR A 170 17.76 5.29 -3.06
C TYR A 170 18.90 4.70 -3.86
N GLY A 171 19.85 4.02 -3.22
CA GLY A 171 20.97 3.37 -3.89
C GLY A 171 20.59 2.22 -4.82
N SER A 172 19.38 1.65 -4.68
CA SER A 172 18.82 0.67 -5.63
C SER A 172 18.19 1.32 -6.87
N TYR A 173 17.84 2.63 -6.76
CA TYR A 173 17.18 3.38 -7.83
C TYR A 173 18.10 4.33 -8.58
N GLY A 174 19.02 5.00 -7.87
CA GLY A 174 19.85 6.03 -8.45
C GLY A 174 21.07 6.37 -7.62
N ASN A 175 21.74 7.47 -8.01
CA ASN A 175 22.94 7.99 -7.34
C ASN A 175 23.03 9.52 -7.38
N ASP A 176 21.88 10.21 -7.48
CA ASP A 176 21.82 11.68 -7.47
C ASP A 176 22.00 12.21 -6.04
N THR A 177 23.27 12.43 -5.66
CA THR A 177 23.61 12.99 -4.34
C THR A 177 23.07 14.40 -4.14
N THR A 178 22.78 15.15 -5.20
CA THR A 178 22.15 16.47 -5.13
C THR A 178 20.72 16.34 -4.66
N TYR A 179 19.99 15.33 -5.17
CA TYR A 179 18.63 15.03 -4.74
C TYR A 179 18.58 14.63 -3.26
N LEU A 180 19.42 13.70 -2.81
CA LEU A 180 19.46 13.31 -1.40
C LEU A 180 19.83 14.49 -0.48
N SER A 181 20.81 15.31 -0.90
CA SER A 181 21.21 16.51 -0.15
C SER A 181 20.09 17.55 -0.08
N TYR A 182 19.32 17.69 -1.17
CA TYR A 182 18.13 18.52 -1.22
C TYR A 182 17.07 18.04 -0.21
N LEU A 183 16.72 16.76 -0.21
CA LEU A 183 15.72 16.20 0.72
C LEU A 183 16.13 16.40 2.19
N ARG A 184 17.42 16.11 2.51
CA ARG A 184 17.96 16.38 3.83
C ARG A 184 17.79 17.84 4.22
N SER A 185 18.14 18.75 3.33
CA SER A 185 18.05 20.20 3.58
C SER A 185 16.59 20.64 3.73
N ALA A 186 15.67 20.09 2.95
CA ALA A 186 14.25 20.36 3.04
C ALA A 186 13.68 19.94 4.40
N LEU A 187 14.00 18.74 4.89
CA LEU A 187 13.58 18.30 6.24
C LEU A 187 14.11 19.23 7.34
N ILE A 188 15.42 19.55 7.32
CA ILE A 188 16.02 20.45 8.31
C ILE A 188 15.40 21.85 8.25
N SER A 189 15.18 22.39 7.05
CA SER A 189 14.61 23.74 6.87
C SER A 189 13.16 23.83 7.35
N ASN A 190 12.44 22.69 7.35
CA ASN A 190 11.09 22.58 7.90
C ASN A 190 11.08 22.20 9.40
N GLY A 191 12.23 22.22 10.09
CA GLY A 191 12.32 22.10 11.55
C GLY A 191 12.64 20.71 12.08
N VAL A 192 13.02 19.74 11.24
CA VAL A 192 13.50 18.43 11.72
C VAL A 192 14.92 18.58 12.24
N ASP A 193 15.09 18.39 13.56
CA ASP A 193 16.35 18.59 14.29
C ASP A 193 16.81 17.36 15.11
N VAL A 194 16.15 16.21 14.92
CA VAL A 194 16.63 14.91 15.39
C VAL A 194 17.59 14.27 14.37
N PRO A 195 18.36 13.23 14.73
CA PRO A 195 19.22 12.52 13.79
C PRO A 195 18.49 12.09 12.52
N LEU A 196 19.10 12.37 11.37
CA LEU A 196 18.63 11.85 10.08
C LEU A 196 19.38 10.59 9.71
N PHE A 197 18.72 9.64 9.03
CA PHE A 197 19.33 8.40 8.55
C PHE A 197 18.93 8.06 7.12
N THR A 198 19.72 7.20 6.47
CA THR A 198 19.41 6.56 5.19
C THR A 198 19.36 5.05 5.38
N SER A 199 18.66 4.36 4.50
CA SER A 199 18.49 2.90 4.57
C SER A 199 18.58 2.32 3.17
N ASP A 200 19.55 1.43 2.93
CA ASP A 200 19.86 0.87 1.62
C ASP A 200 20.23 -0.62 1.73
N GLY A 201 20.20 -1.35 0.61
CA GLY A 201 20.70 -2.70 0.55
C GLY A 201 22.22 -2.76 0.83
N PRO A 202 22.75 -3.88 1.42
CA PRO A 202 24.13 -3.99 1.88
C PRO A 202 25.08 -4.35 0.73
N THR A 203 25.10 -3.55 -0.33
CA THR A 203 26.06 -3.68 -1.44
C THR A 203 26.87 -2.41 -1.61
N ASP A 204 28.10 -2.54 -2.15
CA ASP A 204 28.96 -1.37 -2.36
C ASP A 204 28.28 -0.33 -3.27
N THR A 205 27.55 -0.78 -4.30
CA THR A 205 26.83 0.12 -5.23
C THR A 205 25.69 0.85 -4.54
N MET A 206 24.84 0.13 -3.79
CA MET A 206 23.69 0.73 -3.13
C MET A 206 24.13 1.70 -2.03
N LEU A 207 25.10 1.34 -1.21
CA LEU A 207 25.63 2.23 -0.19
C LEU A 207 26.32 3.48 -0.78
N THR A 208 27.00 3.33 -1.92
CA THR A 208 27.61 4.48 -2.60
C THR A 208 26.53 5.44 -3.15
N GLY A 209 25.43 4.90 -3.69
CA GLY A 209 24.35 5.68 -4.29
C GLY A 209 23.38 6.27 -3.28
N GLY A 210 23.10 5.55 -2.18
CA GLY A 210 22.03 5.86 -1.22
C GLY A 210 22.49 6.57 0.06
N THR A 211 23.75 6.44 0.48
CA THR A 211 24.21 7.07 1.72
C THR A 211 24.49 8.56 1.54
N LEU A 212 24.33 9.30 2.62
CA LEU A 212 24.46 10.76 2.65
C LEU A 212 25.37 11.22 3.78
N THR A 213 26.29 12.16 3.48
CA THR A 213 27.12 12.80 4.53
C THR A 213 26.27 13.55 5.54
N GLY A 214 26.49 13.28 6.82
CA GLY A 214 25.74 13.90 7.92
C GLY A 214 24.36 13.26 8.17
N ALA A 215 24.10 12.09 7.59
CA ALA A 215 23.05 11.17 7.98
C ALA A 215 23.66 9.84 8.44
N TRP A 216 23.05 9.18 9.39
CA TRP A 216 23.40 7.82 9.83
C TRP A 216 23.01 6.82 8.74
N ALA A 217 23.94 5.98 8.30
CA ALA A 217 23.64 4.94 7.31
C ALA A 217 23.21 3.65 8.00
N THR A 218 22.12 3.07 7.54
CA THR A 218 21.60 1.78 7.96
C THR A 218 21.46 0.84 6.77
N VAL A 219 21.26 -0.45 7.00
CA VAL A 219 21.14 -1.46 5.93
C VAL A 219 19.89 -2.30 6.06
N ASN A 220 19.38 -2.82 4.92
CA ASN A 220 18.21 -3.67 4.81
C ASN A 220 18.63 -5.06 4.33
N PHE A 221 18.24 -6.11 5.04
CA PHE A 221 18.51 -7.50 4.64
C PHE A 221 17.62 -8.50 5.40
N GLY A 222 17.42 -9.68 4.79
CA GLY A 222 16.72 -10.81 5.43
C GLY A 222 17.65 -11.90 5.97
N SER A 223 18.95 -11.89 5.64
CA SER A 223 19.91 -12.92 6.02
C SER A 223 21.35 -12.41 5.94
N ARG A 224 22.34 -13.22 6.36
CA ARG A 224 23.77 -12.91 6.27
C ARG A 224 24.13 -11.59 6.99
N ALA A 225 23.69 -11.45 8.25
CA ALA A 225 23.85 -10.22 9.03
C ALA A 225 25.32 -9.79 9.16
N SER A 226 26.23 -10.72 9.45
CA SER A 226 27.67 -10.44 9.59
C SER A 226 28.26 -9.83 8.31
N GLU A 227 28.01 -10.45 7.14
CA GLU A 227 28.50 -9.95 5.84
C GLU A 227 27.92 -8.56 5.52
N SER A 228 26.64 -8.35 5.81
CA SER A 228 25.93 -7.08 5.58
C SER A 228 26.52 -5.93 6.43
N PHE A 229 26.79 -6.19 7.69
CA PHE A 229 27.43 -5.20 8.57
C PHE A 229 28.91 -4.98 8.23
N ASP A 230 29.62 -5.99 7.73
CA ASP A 230 31.01 -5.81 7.24
C ASP A 230 31.03 -4.87 6.02
N VAL A 231 30.06 -4.98 5.12
CA VAL A 231 29.94 -4.03 4.00
C VAL A 231 29.64 -2.62 4.52
N LEU A 232 28.65 -2.45 5.40
CA LEU A 232 28.33 -1.15 5.99
C LEU A 232 29.56 -0.52 6.65
N LYS A 233 30.29 -1.27 7.46
CA LYS A 233 31.46 -0.81 8.19
C LYS A 233 32.60 -0.34 7.27
N ARG A 234 32.77 -0.94 6.09
CA ARG A 234 33.76 -0.47 5.09
C ARG A 234 33.42 0.92 4.56
N HIS A 235 32.13 1.20 4.36
CA HIS A 235 31.68 2.52 3.86
C HIS A 235 31.53 3.56 4.98
N ARG A 236 31.06 3.12 6.15
CA ARG A 236 30.67 3.97 7.27
C ARG A 236 31.21 3.41 8.60
N PRO A 237 32.54 3.51 8.83
CA PRO A 237 33.19 2.83 9.94
C PRO A 237 32.80 3.32 11.34
N LEU A 238 32.24 4.53 11.44
CA LEU A 238 31.82 5.17 12.70
C LEU A 238 30.30 5.17 12.89
N ASP A 239 29.53 4.68 11.92
CA ASP A 239 28.08 4.59 12.08
C ASP A 239 27.73 3.36 12.92
N PRO A 240 26.85 3.47 13.95
CA PRO A 240 26.36 2.32 14.70
C PRO A 240 25.67 1.32 13.75
N PRO A 241 25.97 0.02 13.83
CA PRO A 241 25.33 -0.96 12.96
C PRO A 241 23.83 -1.05 13.27
N MET A 242 23.00 -0.95 12.23
CA MET A 242 21.55 -1.14 12.29
C MET A 242 21.03 -1.81 11.04
N CYS A 243 20.25 -2.87 11.24
CA CYS A 243 19.37 -3.41 10.21
C CYS A 243 18.04 -2.66 10.28
N MET A 244 17.80 -1.76 9.32
CA MET A 244 16.59 -0.92 9.31
C MET A 244 15.38 -1.67 8.75
N GLU A 245 15.61 -2.67 7.92
CA GLU A 245 14.57 -3.62 7.52
C GLU A 245 15.14 -5.03 7.64
N PHE A 246 14.85 -5.68 8.77
CA PHE A 246 15.06 -7.12 8.90
C PHE A 246 13.86 -7.85 8.31
N TRP A 247 13.98 -8.31 7.07
CA TRP A 247 12.91 -9.02 6.36
C TRP A 247 12.66 -10.39 6.98
N CYS A 248 11.76 -10.45 7.95
CA CYS A 248 11.42 -11.68 8.68
C CYS A 248 10.41 -12.57 7.93
N GLY A 249 9.84 -12.10 6.85
CA GLY A 249 8.93 -12.74 5.92
C GLY A 249 9.02 -12.07 4.55
N TRP A 250 7.95 -12.13 3.75
CA TRP A 250 7.84 -11.48 2.44
C TRP A 250 6.37 -11.22 2.08
N PHE A 251 6.13 -10.42 1.06
CA PHE A 251 4.82 -10.09 0.53
C PHE A 251 4.41 -10.99 -0.64
N ASP A 252 3.12 -10.96 -1.01
CA ASP A 252 2.56 -11.81 -2.04
C ASP A 252 2.12 -11.04 -3.28
N HIS A 253 2.19 -11.74 -4.44
CA HIS A 253 1.64 -11.28 -5.70
C HIS A 253 0.44 -12.14 -6.11
N TRP A 254 -0.54 -11.53 -6.79
CA TRP A 254 -1.63 -12.27 -7.40
C TRP A 254 -1.12 -13.29 -8.43
N GLY A 255 -1.57 -14.54 -8.28
CA GLY A 255 -1.16 -15.66 -9.13
C GLY A 255 0.14 -16.35 -8.73
N ALA A 256 0.80 -15.91 -7.64
CA ALA A 256 1.95 -16.56 -7.04
C ALA A 256 1.55 -17.35 -5.77
N PRO A 257 2.36 -18.31 -5.31
CA PRO A 257 2.16 -18.95 -4.01
C PRO A 257 2.34 -17.96 -2.86
N HIS A 258 1.63 -18.18 -1.75
CA HIS A 258 1.86 -17.47 -0.50
C HIS A 258 3.28 -17.68 0.02
N HIS A 259 3.95 -16.58 0.38
CA HIS A 259 5.32 -16.62 0.91
C HIS A 259 5.31 -16.89 2.42
N THR A 260 6.10 -17.88 2.82
CA THR A 260 6.36 -18.18 4.23
C THR A 260 7.86 -18.34 4.46
N ARG A 261 8.33 -17.87 5.60
CA ARG A 261 9.71 -18.07 6.08
C ARG A 261 9.69 -18.86 7.39
N SER A 262 10.50 -19.90 7.49
CA SER A 262 10.51 -20.71 8.72
C SER A 262 10.87 -19.89 9.95
N VAL A 263 10.24 -20.21 11.08
CA VAL A 263 10.48 -19.55 12.38
C VAL A 263 11.96 -19.64 12.77
N ASP A 264 12.54 -20.83 12.61
CA ASP A 264 13.95 -21.09 12.98
C ASP A 264 14.92 -20.26 12.14
N ASP A 265 14.69 -20.12 10.83
CA ASP A 265 15.55 -19.34 9.95
C ASP A 265 15.46 -17.83 10.26
N ALA A 266 14.25 -17.32 10.50
CA ALA A 266 14.06 -15.93 10.88
C ALA A 266 14.66 -15.63 12.27
N ALA A 267 14.47 -16.54 13.25
CA ALA A 267 15.04 -16.42 14.59
C ALA A 267 16.57 -16.50 14.57
N ALA A 268 17.16 -17.39 13.76
CA ALA A 268 18.61 -17.47 13.61
C ALA A 268 19.21 -16.15 13.09
N THR A 269 18.61 -15.55 12.07
CA THR A 269 19.08 -14.25 11.55
C THR A 269 18.93 -13.13 12.60
N LEU A 270 17.79 -13.09 13.33
CA LEU A 270 17.62 -12.12 14.42
C LEU A 270 18.68 -12.29 15.51
N THR A 271 19.04 -13.54 15.83
CA THR A 271 20.13 -13.86 16.78
C THR A 271 21.47 -13.31 16.29
N GLU A 272 21.82 -13.52 15.01
CA GLU A 272 23.05 -12.95 14.43
C GLU A 272 23.10 -11.42 14.57
N ILE A 273 21.99 -10.71 14.33
CA ILE A 273 21.91 -9.25 14.47
C ILE A 273 22.12 -8.83 15.93
N VAL A 274 21.44 -9.51 16.86
CA VAL A 274 21.54 -9.21 18.30
C VAL A 274 22.93 -9.49 18.84
N ASP A 275 23.55 -10.61 18.46
CA ASP A 275 24.90 -11.02 18.88
C ASP A 275 25.99 -10.09 18.32
N ALA A 276 25.75 -9.51 17.13
CA ALA A 276 26.61 -8.46 16.58
C ALA A 276 26.55 -7.13 17.37
N GLY A 277 25.68 -7.03 18.39
CA GLY A 277 25.46 -5.78 19.12
C GLY A 277 24.71 -4.71 18.32
N ALA A 278 24.16 -5.05 17.18
CA ALA A 278 23.48 -4.12 16.28
C ALA A 278 22.07 -3.77 16.74
N SER A 279 21.59 -2.60 16.33
CA SER A 279 20.17 -2.22 16.38
C SER A 279 19.40 -2.93 15.26
N VAL A 280 18.10 -3.13 15.46
CA VAL A 280 17.23 -3.82 14.50
C VAL A 280 15.84 -3.19 14.44
N ASN A 281 15.27 -3.14 13.25
CA ASN A 281 13.84 -2.93 13.03
C ASN A 281 13.27 -4.17 12.31
N ILE A 282 12.36 -4.87 12.96
CA ILE A 282 11.71 -6.08 12.44
C ILE A 282 10.71 -5.65 11.39
N PHE A 283 10.97 -5.98 10.15
CA PHE A 283 10.14 -5.62 9.01
C PHE A 283 9.50 -6.87 8.38
N MET A 284 8.19 -7.04 8.50
CA MET A 284 7.24 -6.30 9.32
C MET A 284 7.09 -6.97 10.70
N ALA A 285 6.96 -6.20 11.76
CA ALA A 285 6.48 -6.73 13.04
C ALA A 285 4.97 -6.98 12.99
N HIS A 286 4.24 -6.09 12.31
CA HIS A 286 2.83 -6.21 11.95
C HIS A 286 2.64 -5.60 10.56
N GLY A 287 2.31 -6.44 9.58
CA GLY A 287 2.15 -5.97 8.21
C GLY A 287 0.87 -5.19 7.98
N GLY A 288 -0.26 -5.69 8.47
CA GLY A 288 -1.59 -5.09 8.30
C GLY A 288 -2.14 -5.29 6.89
N THR A 289 -3.03 -4.39 6.47
CA THR A 289 -3.80 -4.50 5.22
C THR A 289 -3.67 -3.24 4.37
N SER A 290 -3.32 -3.38 3.10
CA SER A 290 -3.43 -2.30 2.11
C SER A 290 -4.89 -2.18 1.67
N PHE A 291 -5.73 -1.59 2.54
CA PHE A 291 -7.14 -1.40 2.27
C PHE A 291 -7.39 -0.57 1.01
N GLY A 292 -8.52 -0.83 0.34
CA GLY A 292 -8.91 -0.07 -0.83
C GLY A 292 -7.93 -0.24 -2.02
N PRO A 293 -7.51 0.84 -2.68
CA PRO A 293 -6.69 0.78 -3.89
C PRO A 293 -5.17 0.75 -3.61
N TYR A 294 -4.74 0.62 -2.36
CA TYR A 294 -3.37 0.95 -1.97
C TYR A 294 -2.35 -0.19 -2.07
N ALA A 295 -2.75 -1.41 -2.45
CA ALA A 295 -1.80 -2.44 -2.83
C ALA A 295 -1.08 -2.03 -4.12
N GLY A 296 0.25 -2.14 -4.14
CA GLY A 296 1.07 -1.75 -5.28
C GLY A 296 1.28 -2.85 -6.31
N ALA A 297 2.38 -2.77 -7.05
CA ALA A 297 2.81 -3.82 -7.97
C ALA A 297 4.34 -3.79 -8.14
N ASN A 298 4.92 -4.94 -8.51
CA ASN A 298 6.29 -5.04 -8.95
C ASN A 298 6.38 -5.22 -10.48
N HIS A 299 7.61 -5.17 -11.00
CA HIS A 299 7.88 -5.49 -12.40
C HIS A 299 8.90 -6.63 -12.46
N GLY A 300 8.65 -7.64 -13.30
CA GLY A 300 9.37 -8.91 -13.30
C GLY A 300 10.86 -8.87 -13.65
N ASP A 301 11.37 -7.76 -14.16
CA ASP A 301 12.81 -7.53 -14.36
C ASP A 301 13.51 -7.01 -13.09
N THR A 302 12.75 -6.65 -12.05
CA THR A 302 13.25 -6.12 -10.78
C THR A 302 13.08 -7.08 -9.60
N ASP A 303 12.20 -8.08 -9.73
CA ASP A 303 11.95 -9.10 -8.71
C ASP A 303 12.06 -10.52 -9.31
N ALA A 304 13.14 -11.22 -8.97
CA ALA A 304 13.40 -12.58 -9.44
C ALA A 304 12.49 -13.65 -8.79
N THR A 305 11.76 -13.30 -7.74
CA THR A 305 10.81 -14.21 -7.06
C THR A 305 9.44 -14.22 -7.75
N ALA A 306 9.19 -13.22 -8.54
CA ALA A 306 7.96 -13.02 -9.24
C ALA A 306 7.96 -13.80 -10.57
N GLY A 307 6.84 -14.39 -10.94
CA GLY A 307 6.67 -15.24 -12.11
C GLY A 307 7.01 -14.58 -13.47
N SER A 308 6.59 -15.18 -14.57
CA SER A 308 6.98 -14.82 -15.95
C SER A 308 6.38 -13.51 -16.49
N HIS A 309 5.50 -12.83 -15.75
CA HIS A 309 4.84 -11.62 -16.22
C HIS A 309 5.60 -10.36 -15.83
N ALA A 310 5.66 -9.39 -16.74
CA ALA A 310 6.32 -8.11 -16.48
C ALA A 310 5.62 -7.33 -15.34
N TYR A 311 4.29 -7.26 -15.34
CA TYR A 311 3.50 -6.60 -14.30
C TYR A 311 2.97 -7.60 -13.28
N GLN A 312 3.20 -7.33 -11.99
CA GLN A 312 2.94 -8.23 -10.89
C GLN A 312 2.26 -7.47 -9.75
N PRO A 313 0.92 -7.40 -9.78
CA PRO A 313 0.16 -6.72 -8.72
C PRO A 313 0.27 -7.48 -7.40
N THR A 314 0.49 -6.74 -6.31
CA THR A 314 0.50 -7.30 -4.96
C THR A 314 -0.92 -7.52 -4.44
N VAL A 315 -1.08 -8.46 -3.51
CA VAL A 315 -2.36 -8.68 -2.82
C VAL A 315 -2.65 -7.56 -1.83
N GLY A 316 -3.90 -7.45 -1.38
CA GLY A 316 -4.33 -6.44 -0.39
C GLY A 316 -3.80 -6.72 1.02
N SER A 317 -3.73 -7.98 1.42
CA SER A 317 -3.10 -8.36 2.69
C SER A 317 -1.59 -8.10 2.65
N TYR A 318 -1.10 -7.33 3.61
CA TYR A 318 0.34 -7.18 3.82
C TYR A 318 0.76 -8.01 5.03
N ASP A 319 0.21 -9.24 5.14
CA ASP A 319 0.49 -10.17 6.24
C ASP A 319 1.99 -10.33 6.48
N TYR A 320 2.77 -10.44 5.41
CA TYR A 320 4.24 -10.50 5.41
C TYR A 320 4.80 -11.73 6.14
N ASP A 321 3.95 -12.71 6.49
CA ASP A 321 4.29 -13.81 7.40
C ASP A 321 4.93 -13.27 8.70
N ALA A 322 4.33 -12.18 9.22
CA ALA A 322 4.84 -11.36 10.31
C ALA A 322 4.68 -12.04 11.69
N PRO A 323 5.43 -11.61 12.71
CA PRO A 323 5.23 -12.04 14.10
C PRO A 323 3.84 -11.75 14.65
N ILE A 324 3.23 -10.64 14.22
CA ILE A 324 1.86 -10.25 14.60
C ILE A 324 1.03 -10.27 13.32
N GLY A 325 0.08 -11.19 13.22
CA GLY A 325 -0.77 -11.36 12.07
C GLY A 325 -1.75 -10.21 11.84
N GLU A 326 -2.44 -10.24 10.71
CA GLU A 326 -3.26 -9.13 10.18
C GLU A 326 -4.34 -8.68 11.16
N ALA A 327 -5.00 -9.61 11.86
CA ALA A 327 -5.98 -9.27 12.89
C ALA A 327 -5.39 -9.27 14.33
N GLY A 328 -4.07 -9.26 14.46
CA GLY A 328 -3.36 -9.14 15.74
C GLY A 328 -3.05 -10.47 16.43
N GLU A 329 -3.24 -11.61 15.79
CA GLU A 329 -2.84 -12.92 16.31
C GLU A 329 -1.32 -12.99 16.54
N LEU A 330 -0.92 -13.68 17.60
CA LEU A 330 0.48 -13.92 17.93
C LEU A 330 0.95 -15.20 17.22
N THR A 331 1.77 -15.05 16.18
CA THR A 331 2.27 -16.18 15.40
C THR A 331 3.40 -16.93 16.14
N PRO A 332 3.80 -18.12 15.69
CA PRO A 332 4.98 -18.78 16.24
C PRO A 332 6.25 -17.91 16.18
N LYS A 333 6.40 -17.04 15.17
CA LYS A 333 7.51 -16.07 15.09
C LYS A 333 7.49 -15.06 16.23
N PHE A 334 6.31 -14.59 16.65
CA PHE A 334 6.20 -13.70 17.80
C PHE A 334 6.82 -14.33 19.06
N HIS A 335 6.48 -15.57 19.32
CA HIS A 335 6.98 -16.28 20.52
C HIS A 335 8.49 -16.48 20.45
N ALA A 336 9.01 -16.90 19.29
CA ALA A 336 10.45 -17.07 19.08
C ALA A 336 11.22 -15.75 19.23
N PHE A 337 10.72 -14.67 18.65
CA PHE A 337 11.35 -13.35 18.75
C PHE A 337 11.27 -12.78 20.17
N ARG A 338 10.14 -12.96 20.87
CA ARG A 338 10.01 -12.57 22.27
C ARG A 338 11.02 -13.33 23.16
N GLU A 339 11.24 -14.62 22.93
CA GLU A 339 12.22 -15.43 23.67
C GLU A 339 13.65 -14.86 23.50
N LEU A 340 14.00 -14.37 22.34
CA LEU A 340 15.29 -13.74 22.05
C LEU A 340 15.40 -12.31 22.62
N LEU A 341 14.33 -11.50 22.52
CA LEU A 341 14.41 -10.06 22.80
C LEU A 341 14.14 -9.71 24.27
N VAL A 342 13.39 -10.51 25.03
CA VAL A 342 13.14 -10.26 26.45
C VAL A 342 14.43 -10.31 27.29
N PRO A 343 15.36 -11.26 27.09
CA PRO A 343 16.67 -11.21 27.74
C PRO A 343 17.48 -9.95 27.43
N VAL A 344 17.45 -9.47 26.18
CA VAL A 344 18.11 -8.22 25.77
C VAL A 344 17.52 -7.04 26.52
N ALA A 345 16.20 -6.92 26.53
CA ALA A 345 15.49 -5.87 27.26
C ALA A 345 15.82 -5.89 28.76
N THR A 346 15.85 -7.08 29.36
CA THR A 346 16.17 -7.27 30.79
C THR A 346 17.61 -6.85 31.11
N ALA A 347 18.57 -7.20 30.25
CA ALA A 347 19.96 -6.81 30.41
C ALA A 347 20.14 -5.27 30.32
N GLU A 348 19.28 -4.59 29.57
CA GLU A 348 19.21 -3.13 29.49
C GLU A 348 18.38 -2.48 30.63
N GLY A 349 17.87 -3.28 31.56
CA GLY A 349 17.07 -2.81 32.71
C GLY A 349 15.63 -2.43 32.33
N ARG A 350 15.12 -2.88 31.18
CA ARG A 350 13.74 -2.65 30.71
C ARG A 350 12.81 -3.79 31.15
N SER A 351 11.58 -3.44 31.50
CA SER A 351 10.49 -4.40 31.71
C SER A 351 9.72 -4.56 30.41
N VAL A 352 9.47 -5.80 30.00
CA VAL A 352 8.66 -6.13 28.83
C VAL A 352 7.25 -6.51 29.31
N PRO A 353 6.20 -5.86 28.81
CA PRO A 353 4.82 -6.19 29.20
C PRO A 353 4.37 -7.56 28.65
N GLU A 354 3.31 -8.11 29.23
CA GLU A 354 2.59 -9.22 28.61
C GLU A 354 1.74 -8.71 27.43
N PRO A 355 1.55 -9.52 26.39
CA PRO A 355 0.69 -9.14 25.28
C PRO A 355 -0.76 -8.98 25.74
N PRO A 356 -1.54 -8.06 25.12
CA PRO A 356 -2.95 -7.95 25.38
C PRO A 356 -3.70 -9.25 25.00
N ALA A 357 -4.90 -9.45 25.55
CA ALA A 357 -5.77 -10.56 25.16
C ALA A 357 -6.11 -10.48 23.65
N GLU A 358 -6.44 -11.63 23.08
CA GLU A 358 -6.91 -11.68 21.70
C GLU A 358 -8.23 -10.91 21.56
N LEU A 359 -8.36 -10.23 20.43
CA LEU A 359 -9.59 -9.53 20.08
C LEU A 359 -10.68 -10.54 19.67
N PRO A 360 -11.97 -10.21 19.89
CA PRO A 360 -13.07 -11.10 19.52
C PRO A 360 -13.15 -11.26 17.99
N ARG A 361 -13.56 -12.46 17.56
CA ARG A 361 -13.83 -12.81 16.17
C ARG A 361 -15.31 -13.03 15.94
N GLN A 362 -15.79 -12.68 14.72
CA GLN A 362 -17.13 -13.08 14.29
C GLN A 362 -17.21 -14.60 14.17
N ALA A 363 -18.37 -15.14 14.56
CA ALA A 363 -18.64 -16.55 14.29
C ALA A 363 -18.78 -16.75 12.76
N PRO A 364 -18.23 -17.84 12.20
CA PRO A 364 -18.38 -18.13 10.79
C PRO A 364 -19.84 -18.18 10.36
N GLN A 365 -20.16 -17.53 9.26
CA GLN A 365 -21.52 -17.51 8.69
C GLN A 365 -21.50 -17.45 7.16
N SER A 366 -22.59 -17.92 6.55
CA SER A 366 -22.80 -17.86 5.10
C SER A 366 -24.01 -16.96 4.82
N VAL A 367 -23.85 -16.03 3.90
CA VAL A 367 -24.90 -15.09 3.47
C VAL A 367 -25.19 -15.33 1.98
N SER A 368 -26.47 -15.61 1.62
CA SER A 368 -26.84 -15.83 0.22
C SER A 368 -26.78 -14.52 -0.58
N LEU A 369 -26.17 -14.59 -1.75
CA LEU A 369 -26.11 -13.51 -2.75
C LEU A 369 -27.36 -13.50 -3.66
N ASP A 370 -28.21 -14.52 -3.63
CA ASP A 370 -29.45 -14.59 -4.45
C ASP A 370 -30.41 -13.42 -4.17
N GLN A 371 -30.40 -12.90 -2.94
CA GLN A 371 -31.24 -11.80 -2.52
C GLN A 371 -30.56 -10.43 -2.63
N ALA A 372 -29.32 -10.38 -3.10
CA ALA A 372 -28.61 -9.11 -3.30
C ALA A 372 -29.29 -8.30 -4.41
N ARG A 373 -29.51 -7.01 -4.16
CA ARG A 373 -29.92 -6.10 -5.24
C ARG A 373 -28.72 -5.91 -6.17
N ARG A 374 -28.95 -6.01 -7.47
CA ARG A 374 -27.90 -5.93 -8.50
C ARG A 374 -28.01 -4.62 -9.27
N VAL A 375 -26.88 -3.94 -9.46
CA VAL A 375 -26.77 -2.71 -10.26
C VAL A 375 -25.69 -2.91 -11.32
N ALA A 376 -26.08 -2.95 -12.59
CA ALA A 376 -25.12 -3.00 -13.68
C ALA A 376 -24.35 -1.68 -13.75
N LEU A 377 -23.03 -1.69 -13.60
CA LEU A 377 -22.21 -0.47 -13.58
C LEU A 377 -22.43 0.36 -14.86
N ARG A 378 -22.50 -0.29 -16.02
CA ARG A 378 -22.72 0.36 -17.31
C ARG A 378 -24.04 1.13 -17.37
N ALA A 379 -25.11 0.63 -16.75
CA ALA A 379 -26.42 1.28 -16.75
C ALA A 379 -26.48 2.60 -15.97
N VAL A 380 -25.50 2.83 -15.10
CA VAL A 380 -25.44 4.00 -14.20
C VAL A 380 -24.24 4.92 -14.46
N LEU A 381 -23.51 4.72 -15.56
CA LEU A 381 -22.32 5.52 -15.88
C LEU A 381 -22.63 7.04 -15.95
N ALA A 382 -23.79 7.40 -16.48
CA ALA A 382 -24.21 8.80 -16.57
C ALA A 382 -24.52 9.44 -15.20
N ASP A 383 -24.90 8.63 -14.22
CA ASP A 383 -25.14 9.09 -12.85
C ASP A 383 -23.85 9.25 -12.03
N LEU A 384 -22.75 8.62 -12.50
CA LEU A 384 -21.46 8.66 -11.83
C LEU A 384 -20.59 9.84 -12.26
N ALA A 385 -20.53 10.11 -13.55
CA ALA A 385 -19.66 11.16 -14.08
C ALA A 385 -20.15 11.70 -15.43
N GLU A 386 -20.04 13.02 -15.61
CA GLU A 386 -20.21 13.66 -16.91
C GLU A 386 -19.04 13.32 -17.84
N PRO A 387 -19.28 13.09 -19.14
CA PRO A 387 -18.22 12.79 -20.08
C PRO A 387 -17.38 14.02 -20.43
N VAL A 388 -16.08 13.79 -20.62
CA VAL A 388 -15.16 14.76 -21.20
C VAL A 388 -14.87 14.34 -22.65
N GLU A 389 -15.05 15.27 -23.59
CA GLU A 389 -14.73 15.02 -25.01
C GLU A 389 -13.23 15.16 -25.25
N THR A 390 -12.63 14.15 -25.89
CA THR A 390 -11.20 14.14 -26.23
C THR A 390 -10.98 13.68 -27.67
N VAL A 391 -9.87 14.10 -28.26
CA VAL A 391 -9.50 13.66 -29.61
C VAL A 391 -9.01 12.22 -29.60
N THR A 392 -8.17 11.87 -28.61
CA THR A 392 -7.60 10.54 -28.39
C THR A 392 -7.98 10.05 -27.00
N VAL A 393 -7.84 8.75 -26.73
CA VAL A 393 -7.87 8.26 -25.37
C VAL A 393 -6.64 8.81 -24.61
N GLU A 394 -6.83 9.11 -23.34
CA GLU A 394 -5.79 9.60 -22.43
C GLU A 394 -5.80 8.80 -21.14
N PRO A 395 -4.65 8.64 -20.46
CA PRO A 395 -4.59 7.99 -19.15
C PRO A 395 -5.42 8.73 -18.10
N MET A 396 -5.85 8.00 -17.06
CA MET A 396 -6.72 8.57 -16.01
C MET A 396 -6.08 9.74 -15.25
N GLU A 397 -4.76 9.77 -15.12
CA GLU A 397 -4.02 10.86 -14.45
C GLU A 397 -4.17 12.19 -15.19
N THR A 398 -4.39 12.18 -16.51
CA THR A 398 -4.67 13.38 -17.32
C THR A 398 -5.98 14.05 -16.87
N PHE A 399 -6.93 13.27 -16.36
CA PHE A 399 -8.21 13.75 -15.84
C PHE A 399 -8.20 14.00 -14.33
N GLY A 400 -7.05 13.86 -13.66
CA GLY A 400 -6.91 14.01 -12.22
C GLY A 400 -7.42 12.82 -11.42
N GLN A 401 -7.75 11.69 -12.06
CA GLN A 401 -8.20 10.47 -11.41
C GLN A 401 -7.01 9.67 -10.90
N ALA A 402 -7.02 9.30 -9.61
CA ALA A 402 -6.00 8.48 -9.01
C ALA A 402 -6.33 6.97 -9.07
N TYR A 403 -7.55 6.59 -8.72
CA TYR A 403 -7.97 5.21 -8.51
C TYR A 403 -9.33 4.93 -9.14
N GLY A 404 -9.61 3.65 -9.41
CA GLY A 404 -10.91 3.22 -9.90
C GLY A 404 -10.90 2.73 -11.33
N SER A 405 -11.95 3.06 -12.08
CA SER A 405 -12.07 2.68 -13.49
C SER A 405 -12.22 3.91 -14.37
N ILE A 406 -11.80 3.80 -15.61
CA ILE A 406 -12.01 4.84 -16.64
C ILE A 406 -12.79 4.24 -17.81
N HIS A 407 -13.82 4.96 -18.26
CA HIS A 407 -14.67 4.55 -19.35
C HIS A 407 -14.43 5.43 -20.56
N TYR A 408 -14.16 4.80 -21.71
CA TYR A 408 -13.98 5.42 -23.01
C TYR A 408 -15.09 4.97 -23.95
N ALA A 409 -15.71 5.90 -24.68
CA ALA A 409 -16.73 5.58 -25.67
C ALA A 409 -16.51 6.39 -26.95
N THR A 410 -16.67 5.76 -28.11
CA THR A 410 -16.65 6.42 -29.42
C THR A 410 -17.73 5.84 -30.33
N THR A 411 -18.18 6.60 -31.30
CA THR A 411 -19.17 6.20 -32.30
C THR A 411 -18.52 6.13 -33.68
N LEU A 412 -18.58 4.94 -34.28
CA LEU A 412 -18.09 4.70 -35.65
C LEU A 412 -19.26 4.73 -36.64
N ASN A 413 -19.07 5.34 -37.82
CA ASN A 413 -20.04 5.29 -38.90
C ASN A 413 -19.47 4.44 -40.06
N LEU A 414 -19.95 3.21 -40.17
CA LEU A 414 -19.40 2.20 -41.07
C LEU A 414 -20.30 2.04 -42.29
N PRO A 415 -19.77 2.14 -43.53
CA PRO A 415 -20.56 1.94 -44.75
C PRO A 415 -20.99 0.48 -44.97
N THR A 416 -20.25 -0.47 -44.42
CA THR A 416 -20.46 -1.91 -44.50
C THR A 416 -20.07 -2.56 -43.19
N GLU A 417 -20.57 -3.77 -42.95
CA GLU A 417 -20.10 -4.65 -41.87
C GLU A 417 -18.59 -4.92 -42.00
N ILE A 418 -17.89 -4.95 -40.85
CA ILE A 418 -16.44 -5.19 -40.77
C ILE A 418 -16.16 -6.25 -39.68
N SER A 419 -15.49 -7.34 -40.06
CA SER A 419 -14.86 -8.28 -39.14
C SER A 419 -13.38 -7.92 -39.02
N THR A 420 -12.92 -7.58 -37.81
CA THR A 420 -11.58 -7.05 -37.59
C THR A 420 -11.12 -7.22 -36.14
N VAL A 421 -10.04 -6.55 -35.76
CA VAL A 421 -9.46 -6.60 -34.41
C VAL A 421 -9.34 -5.19 -33.83
N LEU A 422 -9.88 -4.99 -32.64
CA LEU A 422 -9.68 -3.79 -31.83
C LEU A 422 -8.41 -3.99 -30.97
N ARG A 423 -7.42 -3.10 -31.09
CA ARG A 423 -6.16 -3.13 -30.36
C ARG A 423 -6.12 -2.03 -29.32
N LEU A 424 -5.75 -2.40 -28.08
CA LEU A 424 -5.66 -1.52 -26.92
C LEU A 424 -4.18 -1.22 -26.63
N ASP A 425 -3.72 -0.06 -27.03
CA ASP A 425 -2.33 0.34 -26.82
C ASP A 425 -2.12 0.87 -25.41
N GLY A 426 -1.07 0.42 -24.74
CA GLY A 426 -0.69 0.84 -23.38
C GLY A 426 -1.76 0.50 -22.33
N LEU A 427 -2.45 -0.64 -22.49
CA LEU A 427 -3.45 -1.09 -21.52
C LEU A 427 -2.85 -1.23 -20.12
N ALA A 428 -3.48 -0.56 -19.16
CA ALA A 428 -3.20 -0.63 -17.72
C ALA A 428 -4.48 -0.35 -16.91
N ASP A 429 -5.20 -1.40 -16.38
CA ASP A 429 -4.70 -2.79 -16.29
C ASP A 429 -5.65 -3.79 -16.96
N ARG A 430 -7.00 -3.74 -16.73
CA ARG A 430 -7.96 -4.72 -17.23
C ARG A 430 -9.10 -4.02 -17.97
N ALA A 431 -9.28 -4.37 -19.24
CA ALA A 431 -10.29 -3.77 -20.11
C ALA A 431 -11.47 -4.71 -20.36
N HIS A 432 -12.69 -4.17 -20.27
CA HIS A 432 -13.91 -4.77 -20.76
C HIS A 432 -14.32 -4.00 -22.02
N VAL A 433 -14.44 -4.68 -23.16
CA VAL A 433 -14.76 -4.10 -24.46
C VAL A 433 -16.20 -4.43 -24.86
N PHE A 434 -16.97 -3.40 -25.20
CA PHE A 434 -18.37 -3.54 -25.61
C PHE A 434 -18.57 -2.97 -27.02
N VAL A 435 -19.45 -3.60 -27.79
CA VAL A 435 -19.95 -3.12 -29.08
C VAL A 435 -21.47 -3.05 -28.98
N ASP A 436 -22.05 -1.87 -29.20
CA ASP A 436 -23.49 -1.62 -29.05
C ASP A 436 -24.06 -2.18 -27.73
N GLY A 437 -23.26 -2.06 -26.66
CA GLY A 437 -23.61 -2.48 -25.32
C GLY A 437 -23.42 -3.98 -25.03
N VAL A 438 -22.98 -4.79 -25.99
CA VAL A 438 -22.68 -6.20 -25.80
C VAL A 438 -21.20 -6.38 -25.48
N LEU A 439 -20.87 -7.08 -24.38
CA LEU A 439 -19.48 -7.44 -24.04
C LEU A 439 -18.92 -8.40 -25.10
N VAL A 440 -17.86 -7.98 -25.79
CA VAL A 440 -17.21 -8.76 -26.86
C VAL A 440 -15.83 -9.30 -26.44
N GLY A 441 -15.25 -8.79 -25.37
CA GLY A 441 -13.98 -9.29 -24.85
C GLY A 441 -13.55 -8.64 -23.55
N VAL A 442 -12.71 -9.38 -22.81
CA VAL A 442 -12.00 -8.89 -21.63
C VAL A 442 -10.51 -9.16 -21.85
N VAL A 443 -9.68 -8.18 -21.57
CA VAL A 443 -8.21 -8.23 -21.77
C VAL A 443 -7.51 -7.71 -20.53
N ASP A 444 -6.52 -8.45 -20.05
CA ASP A 444 -5.64 -8.04 -18.95
C ASP A 444 -4.29 -7.56 -19.50
N ARG A 445 -3.61 -6.61 -18.85
CA ARG A 445 -2.28 -6.14 -19.29
C ARG A 445 -1.22 -7.23 -19.26
N ARG A 446 -1.47 -8.34 -18.54
CA ARG A 446 -0.59 -9.51 -18.48
C ARG A 446 -0.79 -10.46 -19.66
N ASP A 447 -1.83 -10.27 -20.49
CA ASP A 447 -2.04 -11.08 -21.67
C ASP A 447 -0.98 -10.80 -22.74
N GLU A 448 -0.63 -11.83 -23.53
CA GLU A 448 0.36 -11.69 -24.61
C GLU A 448 -0.10 -10.72 -25.71
N SER A 449 -1.41 -10.54 -25.85
CA SER A 449 -2.01 -9.69 -26.87
C SER A 449 -3.13 -8.84 -26.29
N HIS A 450 -3.03 -7.52 -26.41
CA HIS A 450 -4.10 -6.60 -26.07
C HIS A 450 -5.02 -6.32 -27.27
N ALA A 451 -5.53 -7.39 -27.89
CA ALA A 451 -6.31 -7.35 -29.10
C ALA A 451 -7.61 -8.17 -28.96
N VAL A 452 -8.73 -7.54 -29.27
CA VAL A 452 -10.08 -8.13 -29.19
C VAL A 452 -10.66 -8.29 -30.59
N PRO A 453 -10.99 -9.49 -31.07
CA PRO A 453 -11.76 -9.70 -32.29
C PRO A 453 -13.14 -9.04 -32.17
N VAL A 454 -13.56 -8.27 -33.15
CA VAL A 454 -14.85 -7.57 -33.16
C VAL A 454 -15.57 -7.71 -34.50
N GLU A 455 -16.89 -7.92 -34.42
CA GLU A 455 -17.82 -7.85 -35.54
C GLU A 455 -18.59 -6.52 -35.42
N LEU A 456 -18.35 -5.60 -36.34
CA LEU A 456 -18.93 -4.27 -36.33
C LEU A 456 -19.99 -4.19 -37.44
N PRO A 457 -21.29 -4.01 -37.13
CA PRO A 457 -22.34 -3.91 -38.15
C PRO A 457 -22.21 -2.63 -39.00
N ALA A 458 -22.84 -2.61 -40.15
CA ALA A 458 -22.97 -1.40 -40.96
C ALA A 458 -23.85 -0.37 -40.25
N GLY A 459 -23.51 0.91 -40.39
CA GLY A 459 -24.24 2.02 -39.77
C GLY A 459 -23.48 2.68 -38.64
N SER A 460 -24.21 3.23 -37.69
CA SER A 460 -23.65 3.85 -36.49
C SER A 460 -23.44 2.78 -35.41
N VAL A 461 -22.21 2.59 -34.98
CA VAL A 461 -21.81 1.57 -34.02
C VAL A 461 -21.12 2.23 -32.84
N GLU A 462 -21.55 1.96 -31.62
CA GLU A 462 -20.89 2.44 -30.40
C GLU A 462 -19.85 1.40 -29.91
N VAL A 463 -18.62 1.87 -29.73
CA VAL A 463 -17.54 1.08 -29.11
C VAL A 463 -17.24 1.69 -27.75
N GLU A 464 -17.31 0.88 -26.70
CA GLU A 464 -17.05 1.28 -25.32
C GLU A 464 -15.95 0.41 -24.72
N ILE A 465 -15.07 1.02 -23.93
CA ILE A 465 -14.00 0.33 -23.23
C ILE A 465 -13.99 0.81 -21.79
N LEU A 466 -14.24 -0.11 -20.86
CA LEU A 466 -14.12 0.15 -19.42
C LEU A 466 -12.82 -0.46 -18.92
N VAL A 467 -11.89 0.38 -18.46
CA VAL A 467 -10.60 -0.06 -17.93
C VAL A 467 -10.61 0.07 -16.41
N GLU A 468 -10.41 -1.05 -15.73
CA GLU A 468 -10.17 -1.11 -14.29
C GLU A 468 -8.67 -0.96 -14.02
N ALA A 469 -8.31 -0.02 -13.14
CA ALA A 469 -6.95 0.17 -12.65
C ALA A 469 -6.71 -0.64 -11.38
N THR A 470 -5.51 -1.21 -11.28
CA THR A 470 -4.96 -1.82 -10.08
C THR A 470 -3.70 -1.06 -9.65
N GLY A 471 -2.98 -1.52 -8.62
CA GLY A 471 -1.84 -0.79 -8.06
C GLY A 471 -0.79 -0.41 -9.11
N ARG A 472 -0.25 0.82 -9.01
CA ARG A 472 0.92 1.23 -9.80
C ARG A 472 2.17 0.55 -9.27
N VAL A 473 3.14 0.38 -10.17
CA VAL A 473 4.46 -0.16 -9.81
C VAL A 473 5.08 0.68 -8.69
N ASN A 474 5.54 0.00 -7.64
CA ASN A 474 6.08 0.64 -6.43
C ASN A 474 7.60 0.56 -6.32
N TYR A 475 8.30 -0.20 -7.17
CA TYR A 475 9.75 -0.40 -7.09
C TYR A 475 10.41 -0.46 -8.47
N GLY A 476 11.65 0.00 -8.54
CA GLY A 476 12.49 -0.09 -9.74
C GLY A 476 12.26 1.04 -10.76
N PRO A 477 12.71 0.86 -12.02
CA PRO A 477 12.71 1.92 -13.03
C PRO A 477 11.32 2.19 -13.65
N HIS A 478 10.33 1.33 -13.41
CA HIS A 478 8.99 1.39 -14.03
C HIS A 478 7.96 2.15 -13.20
N LEU A 479 8.39 3.03 -12.30
CA LEU A 479 7.49 3.81 -11.42
C LEU A 479 6.49 4.70 -12.19
N ALA A 480 6.83 5.17 -13.39
CA ALA A 480 5.92 6.00 -14.19
C ALA A 480 4.80 5.18 -14.86
N ASP A 481 4.07 4.39 -14.07
CA ASP A 481 3.02 3.45 -14.48
C ASP A 481 1.66 4.16 -14.55
N ARG A 482 1.32 4.74 -15.69
CA ARG A 482 0.03 5.42 -15.94
C ARG A 482 -1.07 4.41 -16.17
N LYS A 483 -2.29 4.72 -15.72
CA LYS A 483 -3.46 3.85 -15.81
C LYS A 483 -4.44 4.26 -16.91
N GLY A 484 -5.08 3.26 -17.51
CA GLY A 484 -6.01 3.45 -18.64
C GLY A 484 -5.42 3.01 -19.98
N LEU A 485 -5.57 3.82 -21.01
CA LEU A 485 -5.11 3.54 -22.38
C LEU A 485 -4.27 4.70 -22.92
N SER A 486 -3.32 4.39 -23.82
CA SER A 486 -2.57 5.39 -24.60
C SER A 486 -3.01 5.47 -26.06
N GLY A 487 -3.77 4.50 -26.55
CA GLY A 487 -4.30 4.48 -27.91
C GLY A 487 -5.30 3.34 -28.13
N VAL A 488 -6.17 3.51 -29.12
CA VAL A 488 -7.08 2.45 -29.59
C VAL A 488 -7.08 2.42 -31.10
N ARG A 489 -6.85 1.23 -31.67
CA ARG A 489 -6.78 1.05 -33.12
C ARG A 489 -7.74 -0.03 -33.57
N LEU A 490 -8.39 0.23 -34.71
CA LEU A 490 -9.11 -0.79 -35.46
C LEU A 490 -8.16 -1.35 -36.51
N ASP A 491 -7.66 -2.57 -36.29
CA ASP A 491 -6.49 -3.14 -36.96
C ASP A 491 -5.26 -2.21 -36.85
N HIS A 492 -4.98 -1.40 -37.86
CA HIS A 492 -3.88 -0.43 -37.89
C HIS A 492 -4.34 1.03 -37.81
N GLN A 493 -5.65 1.28 -37.94
CA GLN A 493 -6.19 2.63 -37.98
C GLN A 493 -6.50 3.13 -36.56
N GLN A 494 -5.88 4.24 -36.18
CA GLN A 494 -6.18 4.95 -34.93
C GLN A 494 -7.63 5.43 -34.91
N LEU A 495 -8.32 5.21 -33.79
CA LEU A 495 -9.65 5.73 -33.53
C LEU A 495 -9.56 7.08 -32.80
N PHE A 496 -10.48 7.97 -33.13
CA PHE A 496 -10.56 9.33 -32.61
C PHE A 496 -12.00 9.70 -32.21
N GLY A 497 -12.14 10.79 -31.45
CA GLY A 497 -13.43 11.32 -31.02
C GLY A 497 -14.02 10.53 -29.87
N TRP A 498 -13.42 10.65 -28.70
CA TRP A 498 -13.76 9.88 -27.51
C TRP A 498 -14.55 10.71 -26.50
N ARG A 499 -15.50 10.07 -25.84
CA ARG A 499 -16.14 10.52 -24.62
C ARG A 499 -15.55 9.72 -23.47
N VAL A 500 -14.92 10.41 -22.52
CA VAL A 500 -14.21 9.79 -21.40
C VAL A 500 -14.93 10.10 -20.10
N ARG A 501 -15.16 9.08 -19.25
CA ARG A 501 -15.68 9.27 -17.88
C ARG A 501 -14.72 8.66 -16.87
N THR A 502 -14.42 9.44 -15.84
CA THR A 502 -13.67 8.98 -14.65
C THR A 502 -14.64 8.38 -13.64
N LEU A 503 -14.34 7.19 -13.16
CA LEU A 503 -15.18 6.45 -12.22
C LEU A 503 -14.38 6.20 -10.93
N GLU A 504 -14.39 7.20 -10.05
CA GLU A 504 -13.65 7.15 -8.79
C GLU A 504 -14.18 6.06 -7.86
N LEU A 505 -13.28 5.27 -7.24
CA LEU A 505 -13.67 4.24 -6.27
C LEU A 505 -14.47 4.80 -5.10
N ALA A 506 -14.13 5.97 -4.63
CA ALA A 506 -14.84 6.65 -3.53
C ALA A 506 -16.32 6.92 -3.85
N GLY A 507 -16.68 7.04 -5.14
CA GLY A 507 -18.06 7.23 -5.60
C GLY A 507 -18.88 5.93 -5.67
N MET A 508 -18.24 4.77 -5.76
CA MET A 508 -18.94 3.50 -5.99
C MET A 508 -19.97 3.14 -4.91
N PRO A 509 -19.72 3.35 -3.61
CA PRO A 509 -20.74 3.05 -2.59
C PRO A 509 -22.04 3.87 -2.72
N ALA A 510 -22.01 5.02 -3.39
CA ALA A 510 -23.22 5.80 -3.62
C ALA A 510 -24.23 5.10 -4.55
N LEU A 511 -23.75 4.20 -5.42
CA LEU A 511 -24.59 3.39 -6.31
C LEU A 511 -25.59 2.51 -5.55
N ALA A 512 -25.27 2.12 -4.33
CA ALA A 512 -26.17 1.35 -3.47
C ALA A 512 -27.47 2.11 -3.15
N THR A 513 -27.51 3.41 -3.31
CA THR A 513 -28.70 4.24 -3.01
C THR A 513 -29.49 4.65 -4.27
N LEU A 514 -28.98 4.36 -5.48
CA LEU A 514 -29.70 4.70 -6.71
C LEU A 514 -30.96 3.85 -6.89
N ALA A 515 -32.05 4.51 -7.26
CA ALA A 515 -33.32 3.88 -7.59
C ALA A 515 -33.32 3.39 -9.05
N VAL A 516 -32.40 2.48 -9.38
CA VAL A 516 -32.35 1.82 -10.70
C VAL A 516 -33.09 0.50 -10.64
N PRO A 517 -33.69 0.04 -11.77
CA PRO A 517 -34.24 -1.30 -11.85
C PRO A 517 -33.18 -2.35 -11.51
N ASP A 518 -33.60 -3.39 -10.81
CA ASP A 518 -32.73 -4.53 -10.55
C ASP A 518 -32.22 -5.09 -11.89
N ALA A 519 -30.93 -5.35 -12.01
CA ALA A 519 -30.34 -5.98 -13.18
C ALA A 519 -30.73 -7.49 -13.20
N ALA A 520 -32.04 -7.74 -13.31
CA ALA A 520 -32.59 -9.09 -13.41
C ALA A 520 -32.34 -9.75 -14.79
N ASP A 521 -31.76 -8.99 -15.75
CA ASP A 521 -31.49 -9.50 -17.08
C ASP A 521 -30.21 -10.36 -17.07
N PRO A 522 -30.28 -11.66 -17.33
CA PRO A 522 -29.11 -12.52 -17.45
C PRO A 522 -28.17 -12.16 -18.61
N LEU A 523 -28.58 -11.20 -19.46
CA LEU A 523 -27.76 -10.66 -20.53
C LEU A 523 -26.90 -9.45 -20.11
N VAL A 524 -26.98 -8.97 -18.86
CA VAL A 524 -26.08 -7.96 -18.36
C VAL A 524 -24.73 -8.60 -18.05
N VAL A 525 -23.90 -8.66 -19.08
CA VAL A 525 -22.51 -9.13 -18.98
C VAL A 525 -21.61 -7.89 -18.78
N GLY A 526 -20.84 -7.87 -17.70
CA GLY A 526 -19.95 -6.77 -17.35
C GLY A 526 -19.92 -6.56 -15.83
N PRO A 527 -19.22 -5.53 -15.33
CA PRO A 527 -19.16 -5.28 -13.88
C PRO A 527 -20.54 -4.97 -13.28
N VAL A 528 -20.88 -5.73 -12.22
CA VAL A 528 -22.16 -5.63 -11.49
C VAL A 528 -21.89 -5.36 -10.01
N LEU A 529 -22.54 -4.37 -9.44
CA LEU A 529 -22.55 -4.12 -8.01
C LEU A 529 -23.68 -4.90 -7.34
N HIS A 530 -23.32 -5.79 -6.43
CA HIS A 530 -24.24 -6.50 -5.55
C HIS A 530 -24.34 -5.77 -4.21
N VAL A 531 -25.55 -5.50 -3.76
CA VAL A 531 -25.84 -4.80 -2.51
C VAL A 531 -26.59 -5.75 -1.58
N LEU A 532 -26.01 -6.07 -0.41
CA LEU A 532 -26.59 -7.00 0.54
C LEU A 532 -26.44 -6.52 1.97
N GLY A 533 -27.28 -7.05 2.86
CA GLY A 533 -27.22 -6.84 4.30
C GLY A 533 -26.64 -8.07 5.01
N VAL A 534 -25.71 -7.83 5.93
CA VAL A 534 -25.12 -8.87 6.79
C VAL A 534 -25.38 -8.54 8.24
N ASP A 535 -26.07 -9.43 8.95
CA ASP A 535 -26.41 -9.23 10.37
C ASP A 535 -25.31 -9.79 11.26
N VAL A 536 -24.82 -8.95 12.21
CA VAL A 536 -23.90 -9.37 13.26
C VAL A 536 -24.42 -8.98 14.63
N ALA A 537 -24.14 -9.81 15.65
CA ALA A 537 -24.61 -9.56 17.01
C ALA A 537 -23.82 -8.45 17.71
N ALA A 538 -22.51 -8.38 17.45
CA ALA A 538 -21.59 -7.40 18.05
C ALA A 538 -20.41 -7.14 17.10
N PRO A 539 -19.73 -5.98 17.23
CA PRO A 539 -18.48 -5.71 16.53
C PRO A 539 -17.40 -6.73 16.92
N ALA A 540 -16.78 -7.34 15.92
CA ALA A 540 -15.66 -8.26 16.08
C ALA A 540 -14.94 -8.42 14.75
N ASP A 541 -13.66 -8.80 14.76
CA ASP A 541 -12.89 -9.03 13.55
C ASP A 541 -13.47 -10.20 12.73
N ALA A 542 -13.44 -10.07 11.41
CA ALA A 542 -13.85 -11.10 10.48
C ALA A 542 -12.97 -11.09 9.22
N PHE A 543 -13.07 -12.17 8.45
CA PHE A 543 -12.51 -12.24 7.11
C PHE A 543 -13.65 -12.54 6.12
N VAL A 544 -13.72 -11.76 5.04
CA VAL A 544 -14.75 -11.89 4.01
C VAL A 544 -14.20 -12.71 2.86
N ALA A 545 -14.89 -13.80 2.50
CA ALA A 545 -14.57 -14.62 1.36
C ALA A 545 -15.74 -14.68 0.35
N LEU A 546 -15.41 -14.80 -0.92
CA LEU A 546 -16.33 -15.01 -2.03
C LEU A 546 -15.90 -16.28 -2.77
N PRO A 547 -16.42 -17.47 -2.42
CA PRO A 547 -16.16 -18.67 -3.20
C PRO A 547 -16.65 -18.50 -4.65
N ASP A 548 -15.93 -19.05 -5.60
CA ASP A 548 -16.30 -19.07 -7.03
C ASP A 548 -16.59 -17.65 -7.58
N HIS A 549 -15.63 -16.73 -7.44
CA HIS A 549 -15.77 -15.35 -7.88
C HIS A 549 -14.80 -15.00 -9.02
N GLY A 550 -15.20 -14.05 -9.86
CA GLY A 550 -14.30 -13.30 -10.75
C GLY A 550 -13.53 -12.20 -9.97
N HIS A 551 -12.96 -11.23 -10.67
CA HIS A 551 -12.37 -10.05 -10.02
C HIS A 551 -13.47 -9.31 -9.24
N SER A 552 -13.32 -9.21 -7.92
CA SER A 552 -14.37 -8.68 -7.04
C SER A 552 -13.80 -7.75 -5.99
N ARG A 553 -14.34 -6.53 -5.92
CA ARG A 553 -14.01 -5.56 -4.88
C ARG A 553 -15.12 -5.50 -3.85
N VAL A 554 -14.75 -5.41 -2.57
CA VAL A 554 -15.70 -5.51 -1.46
C VAL A 554 -15.63 -4.26 -0.57
N TRP A 555 -16.79 -3.71 -0.23
CA TRP A 555 -16.92 -2.65 0.80
C TRP A 555 -17.80 -3.15 1.95
N LEU A 556 -17.42 -2.77 3.17
CA LEU A 556 -18.20 -2.95 4.38
C LEU A 556 -18.58 -1.58 4.94
N ASN A 557 -19.89 -1.29 5.06
CA ASN A 557 -20.37 0.01 5.54
C ASN A 557 -19.70 1.20 4.82
N ARG A 558 -19.48 1.06 3.52
CA ARG A 558 -18.79 2.00 2.61
C ARG A 558 -17.27 2.09 2.78
N PHE A 559 -16.67 1.34 3.70
CA PHE A 559 -15.22 1.22 3.80
C PHE A 559 -14.73 0.17 2.79
N ASP A 560 -13.76 0.53 1.95
CA ASP A 560 -13.20 -0.35 0.93
C ASP A 560 -12.22 -1.35 1.54
N LEU A 561 -12.64 -2.62 1.62
CA LEU A 561 -11.80 -3.71 2.14
C LEU A 561 -10.71 -4.14 1.15
N GLY A 562 -10.92 -3.91 -0.15
CA GLY A 562 -9.96 -4.27 -1.19
C GLY A 562 -10.52 -5.19 -2.28
N LEU A 563 -9.62 -5.82 -3.00
CA LEU A 563 -9.87 -6.64 -4.18
C LEU A 563 -9.59 -8.12 -3.88
N LEU A 564 -10.46 -9.02 -4.37
CA LEU A 564 -10.22 -10.44 -4.49
C LEU A 564 -10.07 -10.83 -5.97
N ARG A 565 -9.16 -11.76 -6.25
CA ARG A 565 -8.94 -12.31 -7.58
C ARG A 565 -8.97 -13.85 -7.54
N PRO A 566 -9.53 -14.52 -8.57
CA PRO A 566 -9.67 -15.97 -8.59
C PRO A 566 -8.32 -16.72 -8.57
N GLU A 567 -7.26 -16.10 -9.07
CA GLU A 567 -5.93 -16.70 -9.10
C GLU A 567 -5.25 -16.82 -7.73
N GLY A 568 -5.78 -16.17 -6.66
CA GLY A 568 -5.13 -16.18 -5.34
C GLY A 568 -3.74 -15.51 -5.31
N PRO A 569 -2.95 -15.72 -4.25
CA PRO A 569 -3.17 -16.61 -3.12
C PRO A 569 -4.21 -16.11 -2.11
N GLN A 570 -4.34 -14.78 -1.93
CA GLN A 570 -5.31 -14.21 -1.00
C GLN A 570 -6.75 -14.56 -1.40
N ARG A 571 -7.49 -15.24 -0.50
CA ARG A 571 -8.88 -15.67 -0.69
C ARG A 571 -9.86 -15.02 0.27
N THR A 572 -9.35 -14.27 1.25
CA THR A 572 -10.14 -13.54 2.24
C THR A 572 -9.68 -12.10 2.35
N LEU A 573 -10.63 -11.19 2.63
CA LEU A 573 -10.36 -9.80 2.97
C LEU A 573 -10.59 -9.58 4.47
N TYR A 574 -9.62 -9.02 5.15
CA TYR A 574 -9.75 -8.65 6.56
C TYR A 574 -10.77 -7.52 6.72
N ALA A 575 -11.73 -7.73 7.61
CA ALA A 575 -12.77 -6.78 8.00
C ALA A 575 -12.63 -6.48 9.50
N PRO A 576 -11.93 -5.39 9.88
CA PRO A 576 -11.67 -5.02 11.27
C PRO A 576 -12.96 -4.85 12.09
N GLY A 577 -12.92 -5.30 13.35
CA GLY A 577 -14.04 -5.21 14.28
C GLY A 577 -14.70 -3.82 14.36
N PRO A 578 -13.94 -2.72 14.42
CA PRO A 578 -14.52 -1.37 14.46
C PRO A 578 -15.38 -0.97 13.26
N LEU A 579 -15.27 -1.64 12.12
CA LEU A 579 -16.12 -1.38 10.95
C LEU A 579 -17.52 -1.97 11.08
N TRP A 580 -17.71 -2.97 11.95
CA TRP A 580 -18.97 -3.65 12.18
C TRP A 580 -19.85 -2.91 13.19
N ARG A 581 -21.16 -2.96 12.99
CA ARG A 581 -22.20 -2.42 13.88
C ARG A 581 -23.15 -3.52 14.30
N PRO A 582 -23.68 -3.53 15.54
CA PRO A 582 -24.74 -4.48 15.90
C PRO A 582 -25.94 -4.37 14.95
N GLY A 583 -26.48 -5.49 14.50
CA GLY A 583 -27.55 -5.54 13.49
C GLY A 583 -27.04 -5.61 12.07
N THR A 584 -27.81 -5.06 11.13
CA THR A 584 -27.54 -5.17 9.68
C THR A 584 -26.42 -4.21 9.24
N ASN A 585 -25.43 -4.76 8.56
CA ASN A 585 -24.32 -4.04 7.93
C ASN A 585 -24.45 -4.11 6.41
N GLU A 586 -24.22 -2.99 5.74
CA GLU A 586 -24.20 -2.93 4.26
C GLU A 586 -22.88 -3.53 3.75
N VAL A 587 -23.00 -4.55 2.91
CA VAL A 587 -21.85 -5.09 2.16
C VAL A 587 -22.12 -4.88 0.67
N LEU A 588 -21.13 -4.32 -0.02
CA LEU A 588 -21.14 -4.11 -1.46
C LEU A 588 -20.08 -4.99 -2.11
N VAL A 589 -20.44 -5.66 -3.21
CA VAL A 589 -19.51 -6.46 -4.01
C VAL A 589 -19.61 -5.98 -5.46
N LEU A 590 -18.59 -5.30 -5.96
CA LEU A 590 -18.47 -4.99 -7.38
C LEU A 590 -17.70 -6.12 -8.04
N SER A 591 -18.38 -6.93 -8.81
CA SER A 591 -17.77 -8.06 -9.52
C SER A 591 -17.69 -7.83 -11.02
N ALA A 592 -16.52 -8.12 -11.58
CA ALA A 592 -16.26 -8.11 -13.03
C ALA A 592 -16.11 -9.57 -13.53
N GLY A 593 -17.19 -10.32 -13.48
CA GLY A 593 -17.26 -11.73 -13.83
C GLY A 593 -18.37 -12.43 -13.05
N GLU A 594 -18.31 -13.76 -13.04
CA GLU A 594 -19.24 -14.57 -12.25
C GLU A 594 -19.00 -14.35 -10.75
N VAL A 595 -20.06 -14.38 -9.97
CA VAL A 595 -20.05 -14.38 -8.50
C VAL A 595 -20.83 -15.61 -8.08
N GLY A 596 -20.27 -16.40 -7.18
CA GLY A 596 -20.96 -17.55 -6.58
C GLY A 596 -22.20 -17.13 -5.78
N ASP A 597 -22.92 -18.10 -5.26
CA ASP A 597 -24.21 -17.88 -4.60
C ASP A 597 -24.09 -17.39 -3.16
N VAL A 598 -22.87 -17.32 -2.61
CA VAL A 598 -22.65 -17.03 -1.19
C VAL A 598 -21.46 -16.09 -0.94
N LEU A 599 -21.62 -15.24 0.08
CA LEU A 599 -20.55 -14.55 0.78
C LEU A 599 -20.33 -15.27 2.11
N LEU A 600 -19.08 -15.53 2.47
CA LEU A 600 -18.70 -16.13 3.75
C LEU A 600 -18.05 -15.10 4.65
N LEU A 601 -18.40 -15.12 5.94
CA LEU A 601 -17.56 -14.58 6.99
C LEU A 601 -16.84 -15.74 7.67
N THR A 602 -15.54 -15.59 7.86
CA THR A 602 -14.68 -16.57 8.56
C THR A 602 -13.96 -15.90 9.72
N ASP A 603 -13.52 -16.68 10.69
CA ASP A 603 -12.77 -16.22 11.86
C ASP A 603 -11.24 -16.27 11.67
N THR A 604 -10.80 -16.83 10.55
CA THR A 604 -9.39 -16.99 10.19
C THR A 604 -9.13 -16.51 8.77
N PRO A 605 -7.91 -15.97 8.48
CA PRO A 605 -7.51 -15.65 7.11
C PRO A 605 -7.33 -16.93 6.27
N ASP A 606 -7.51 -16.78 4.95
CA ASP A 606 -7.06 -17.74 3.94
C ASP A 606 -6.19 -16.96 2.95
N LEU A 607 -4.89 -17.18 3.03
CA LEU A 607 -3.87 -16.54 2.18
C LEU A 607 -3.26 -17.52 1.14
N GLY A 608 -3.83 -18.72 1.04
CA GLY A 608 -3.42 -19.76 0.08
C GLY A 608 -2.55 -20.87 0.63
#